data_3ca02bc70e0c20b3d2d18ae88ccd1021
#
_entry.id   3ca02bc70e0c20b3d2d18ae88ccd1021
#
_cell.length_a   1.000
_cell.length_b   1.000
_cell.length_c   1.000
_cell.angle_alpha   90.00
_cell.angle_beta   90.00
_cell.angle_gamma   90.00
#
_symmetry.space_group_name_H-M   'P 1'
#
loop_
_entity.id
_entity.type
_entity.pdbx_description
1 polymer ?
#
loop_
_entity_poly.entity_id
_entity_poly.type
_entity_poly.pdbx_seq_one_letter_code
_entity_poly.pdbx_strand_id
1 'polypeptide(L)'
;MRRALGVLLAVTIISSGCMGSADEDVFYGEDINPPVPVTDFILTDENGDFFSLSEYEGKVVVVTFLFTRCPDICPIVSANLDYLSIMLGDDYGTEVEILTITVDPWTDNSSVLHQYREQRGLHWPHLTGSVEDLEDIWLEFDVGLQTYDTDTDGDGISDGFDACLETPEGEEVDNNGCGLETQQQEEGVTVKHHPLDYWVDHTTGTIILDKELRQRV
;
A
#
# COMPACT_ATOMS: atom_id res chain seq x y z
N MET A 1 19.03 -4.10 -79.67
CA MET A 1 19.23 -3.34 -78.44
C MET A 1 17.90 -3.09 -77.71
N ARG A 2 17.12 -4.13 -77.35
CA ARG A 2 15.82 -4.00 -76.68
C ARG A 2 15.54 -5.07 -75.62
N ARG A 3 16.54 -5.78 -75.11
CA ARG A 3 16.39 -6.87 -74.12
C ARG A 3 17.13 -6.68 -72.82
N ALA A 4 17.84 -5.56 -72.61
CA ALA A 4 18.61 -5.31 -71.37
C ALA A 4 17.92 -4.39 -70.38
N LEU A 5 16.75 -3.78 -70.67
CA LEU A 5 16.06 -2.81 -69.82
C LEU A 5 15.00 -3.45 -68.91
N GLY A 6 14.67 -4.73 -69.18
CA GLY A 6 13.62 -5.43 -68.39
C GLY A 6 14.09 -6.13 -67.14
N VAL A 7 15.40 -6.34 -66.95
CA VAL A 7 15.93 -7.12 -65.80
C VAL A 7 16.33 -6.23 -64.64
N LEU A 8 16.52 -4.92 -64.82
CA LEU A 8 16.89 -4.00 -63.73
C LEU A 8 15.71 -3.49 -62.91
N LEU A 9 14.47 -3.69 -63.40
CA LEU A 9 13.28 -3.23 -62.63
C LEU A 9 12.69 -4.27 -61.67
N ALA A 10 13.18 -5.53 -61.72
CA ALA A 10 12.65 -6.62 -60.90
C ALA A 10 13.39 -6.83 -59.54
N VAL A 11 14.55 -6.17 -59.37
CA VAL A 11 15.38 -6.38 -58.18
C VAL A 11 15.11 -5.36 -57.06
N THR A 12 14.38 -4.29 -57.35
CA THR A 12 14.11 -3.21 -56.36
C THR A 12 12.84 -3.37 -55.53
N ILE A 13 12.09 -4.46 -55.66
CA ILE A 13 10.81 -4.65 -54.93
C ILE A 13 10.92 -5.64 -53.73
N ILE A 14 12.08 -6.25 -53.51
CA ILE A 14 12.24 -7.28 -52.45
C ILE A 14 12.83 -6.73 -51.15
N SER A 15 13.06 -5.42 -51.01
CA SER A 15 13.57 -4.83 -49.76
C SER A 15 12.54 -4.01 -49.00
N SER A 16 11.24 -4.18 -49.27
CA SER A 16 10.21 -3.79 -48.32
C SER A 16 10.06 -4.90 -47.27
N GLY A 17 11.12 -5.08 -46.50
CA GLY A 17 11.01 -5.85 -45.25
C GLY A 17 9.94 -5.20 -44.39
N CYS A 18 8.96 -5.97 -43.98
CA CYS A 18 8.09 -5.61 -42.86
C CYS A 18 9.00 -5.16 -41.74
N MET A 19 9.07 -3.85 -41.50
CA MET A 19 9.37 -3.34 -40.19
C MET A 19 8.16 -3.76 -39.37
N GLY A 20 8.25 -4.91 -38.69
CA GLY A 20 7.36 -5.24 -37.64
C GLY A 20 7.40 -4.04 -36.68
N SER A 21 6.27 -3.38 -36.46
CA SER A 21 6.11 -2.57 -35.29
C SER A 21 6.47 -3.51 -34.14
N ALA A 22 7.56 -3.21 -33.41
CA ALA A 22 7.66 -3.72 -32.06
C ALA A 22 6.32 -3.38 -31.45
N ASP A 23 5.57 -4.38 -31.01
CA ASP A 23 4.47 -4.13 -30.09
C ASP A 23 5.11 -3.29 -28.98
N GLU A 24 4.78 -2.01 -28.91
CA GLU A 24 5.07 -1.23 -27.72
C GLU A 24 4.32 -1.97 -26.62
N ASP A 25 5.07 -2.56 -25.71
CA ASP A 25 4.51 -3.15 -24.51
C ASP A 25 3.61 -2.08 -23.89
N VAL A 26 2.30 -2.32 -23.91
CA VAL A 26 1.32 -1.35 -23.38
C VAL A 26 1.51 -1.36 -21.88
N PHE A 27 2.17 -0.35 -21.37
CA PHE A 27 2.41 -0.14 -19.95
C PHE A 27 1.18 0.56 -19.34
N TYR A 28 0.62 -0.04 -18.30
CA TYR A 28 -0.50 0.53 -17.56
C TYR A 28 0.02 1.04 -16.21
N GLY A 29 0.09 2.36 -16.05
CA GLY A 29 0.58 3.01 -14.86
C GLY A 29 1.59 4.11 -15.17
N GLU A 30 2.15 4.72 -14.15
CA GLU A 30 3.20 5.73 -14.27
C GLU A 30 4.56 5.04 -14.11
N ASP A 31 5.34 4.96 -15.21
CA ASP A 31 6.68 4.33 -15.19
C ASP A 31 7.67 5.23 -14.45
N ILE A 32 8.17 4.76 -13.32
CA ILE A 32 9.24 5.42 -12.56
C ILE A 32 10.58 5.06 -13.19
N ASN A 33 11.13 5.98 -13.96
CA ASN A 33 12.39 5.80 -14.69
C ASN A 33 13.34 7.01 -14.53
N PRO A 34 14.51 6.86 -13.88
CA PRO A 34 15.09 5.61 -13.39
C PRO A 34 14.36 5.04 -12.16
N PRO A 35 14.44 3.71 -11.93
CA PRO A 35 13.87 3.06 -10.77
C PRO A 35 14.43 3.63 -9.47
N VAL A 36 13.58 3.82 -8.46
CA VAL A 36 13.96 4.38 -7.15
C VAL A 36 14.15 3.24 -6.15
N PRO A 37 15.36 3.06 -5.58
CA PRO A 37 15.57 2.06 -4.53
C PRO A 37 14.69 2.32 -3.32
N VAL A 38 14.15 1.25 -2.71
CA VAL A 38 13.42 1.31 -1.45
C VAL A 38 14.34 0.92 -0.31
N THR A 39 14.31 1.68 0.77
CA THR A 39 15.03 1.35 2.01
C THR A 39 14.41 0.10 2.64
N ASP A 40 15.24 -0.84 3.11
CA ASP A 40 14.72 -1.98 3.86
C ASP A 40 14.05 -1.50 5.16
N PHE A 41 12.90 -2.07 5.47
CA PHE A 41 12.16 -1.75 6.69
C PHE A 41 11.73 -3.03 7.41
N ILE A 42 11.51 -2.92 8.71
CA ILE A 42 11.00 -3.99 9.54
C ILE A 42 9.69 -3.53 10.15
N LEU A 43 8.62 -4.26 9.87
CA LEU A 43 7.29 -4.04 10.43
C LEU A 43 6.79 -5.32 11.12
N THR A 44 5.60 -5.26 11.71
CA THR A 44 4.95 -6.41 12.33
C THR A 44 3.80 -6.89 11.43
N ASP A 45 3.72 -8.18 11.18
CA ASP A 45 2.66 -8.76 10.39
C ASP A 45 1.37 -9.01 11.21
N GLU A 46 0.35 -9.52 10.56
CA GLU A 46 -0.93 -9.86 11.18
C GLU A 46 -0.86 -11.01 12.20
N ASN A 47 0.23 -11.76 12.24
CA ASN A 47 0.46 -12.83 13.22
C ASN A 47 1.26 -12.32 14.44
N GLY A 48 1.78 -11.09 14.37
CA GLY A 48 2.63 -10.49 15.38
C GLY A 48 4.11 -10.83 15.19
N ASP A 49 4.48 -11.39 14.05
CA ASP A 49 5.87 -11.71 13.72
C ASP A 49 6.54 -10.53 12.98
N PHE A 50 7.86 -10.41 13.12
CA PHE A 50 8.60 -9.39 12.39
C PHE A 50 8.72 -9.77 10.92
N PHE A 51 8.47 -8.80 10.06
CA PHE A 51 8.62 -8.87 8.62
C PHE A 51 9.69 -7.87 8.17
N SER A 52 10.59 -8.29 7.28
CA SER A 52 11.56 -7.41 6.62
C SER A 52 11.32 -7.43 5.11
N LEU A 53 11.31 -6.25 4.47
CA LEU A 53 11.15 -6.15 3.01
C LEU A 53 12.26 -6.93 2.27
N SER A 54 13.48 -6.98 2.82
CA SER A 54 14.62 -7.71 2.25
C SER A 54 14.38 -9.21 2.07
N GLU A 55 13.39 -9.80 2.77
CA GLU A 55 13.01 -11.21 2.56
C GLU A 55 12.41 -11.47 1.18
N TYR A 56 11.96 -10.40 0.51
CA TYR A 56 11.37 -10.47 -0.83
C TYR A 56 12.37 -10.09 -1.95
N GLU A 57 13.66 -9.88 -1.62
CA GLU A 57 14.69 -9.65 -2.64
C GLU A 57 14.72 -10.82 -3.65
N GLY A 58 14.77 -10.49 -4.92
CA GLY A 58 14.69 -11.46 -6.03
C GLY A 58 13.29 -11.72 -6.55
N LYS A 59 12.24 -11.18 -5.91
CA LYS A 59 10.85 -11.27 -6.35
C LYS A 59 10.32 -9.89 -6.75
N VAL A 60 9.31 -9.87 -7.59
CA VAL A 60 8.49 -8.67 -7.81
C VAL A 60 7.54 -8.51 -6.64
N VAL A 61 7.45 -7.31 -6.06
CA VAL A 61 6.57 -7.06 -4.92
C VAL A 61 5.50 -6.04 -5.31
N VAL A 62 4.25 -6.43 -5.11
CA VAL A 62 3.07 -5.57 -5.29
C VAL A 62 2.69 -5.01 -3.93
N VAL A 63 2.98 -3.73 -3.70
CA VAL A 63 2.74 -3.04 -2.42
C VAL A 63 1.46 -2.23 -2.52
N THR A 64 0.60 -2.32 -1.51
CA THR A 64 -0.59 -1.48 -1.38
C THR A 64 -0.71 -0.92 0.03
N PHE A 65 -1.28 0.28 0.11
CA PHE A 65 -1.57 0.95 1.36
C PHE A 65 -3.07 1.00 1.57
N LEU A 66 -3.53 0.54 2.73
CA LEU A 66 -4.96 0.53 3.08
C LEU A 66 -5.15 0.56 4.60
N PHE A 67 -6.40 0.67 5.03
CA PHE A 67 -6.79 0.51 6.43
C PHE A 67 -8.09 -0.29 6.55
N THR A 68 -8.24 -1.01 7.67
CA THR A 68 -9.31 -2.02 7.82
C THR A 68 -10.71 -1.42 7.89
N ARG A 69 -10.82 -0.17 8.39
CA ARG A 69 -12.09 0.55 8.55
C ARG A 69 -12.55 1.31 7.30
N CYS A 70 -11.77 1.29 6.23
CA CYS A 70 -12.15 1.92 4.96
C CYS A 70 -13.43 1.30 4.41
N PRO A 71 -14.53 2.07 4.26
CA PRO A 71 -15.81 1.53 3.84
C PRO A 71 -15.95 1.42 2.31
N ASP A 72 -15.03 2.01 1.55
CA ASP A 72 -15.21 2.29 0.13
C ASP A 72 -14.22 1.54 -0.75
N ILE A 73 -13.03 2.10 -0.95
CA ILE A 73 -12.09 1.60 -1.97
C ILE A 73 -11.26 0.39 -1.51
N CYS A 74 -10.88 0.30 -0.22
CA CYS A 74 -9.99 -0.75 0.25
C CYS A 74 -10.55 -2.18 0.06
N PRO A 75 -11.86 -2.45 0.26
CA PRO A 75 -12.43 -3.75 -0.08
C PRO A 75 -12.30 -4.09 -1.56
N ILE A 76 -12.40 -3.10 -2.45
CA ILE A 76 -12.27 -3.28 -3.89
C ILE A 76 -10.81 -3.57 -4.27
N VAL A 77 -9.87 -2.83 -3.70
CA VAL A 77 -8.43 -3.07 -3.90
C VAL A 77 -8.06 -4.47 -3.42
N SER A 78 -8.48 -4.86 -2.22
CA SER A 78 -8.23 -6.20 -1.69
C SER A 78 -8.78 -7.31 -2.59
N ALA A 79 -10.00 -7.15 -3.12
CA ALA A 79 -10.60 -8.11 -4.04
C ALA A 79 -9.85 -8.18 -5.39
N ASN A 80 -9.34 -7.06 -5.89
CA ASN A 80 -8.52 -7.04 -7.10
C ASN A 80 -7.16 -7.73 -6.89
N LEU A 81 -6.54 -7.55 -5.73
CA LEU A 81 -5.28 -8.22 -5.38
C LEU A 81 -5.48 -9.72 -5.17
N ASP A 82 -6.60 -10.13 -4.58
CA ASP A 82 -6.97 -11.56 -4.49
C ASP A 82 -7.14 -12.16 -5.89
N TYR A 83 -7.84 -11.47 -6.78
CA TYR A 83 -7.96 -11.91 -8.17
C TYR A 83 -6.60 -11.94 -8.87
N LEU A 84 -5.71 -10.98 -8.63
CA LEU A 84 -4.35 -10.97 -9.16
C LEU A 84 -3.57 -12.20 -8.69
N SER A 85 -3.63 -12.55 -7.41
CA SER A 85 -2.95 -13.73 -6.85
C SER A 85 -3.39 -15.03 -7.55
N ILE A 86 -4.68 -15.14 -7.85
CA ILE A 86 -5.25 -16.27 -8.61
C ILE A 86 -4.74 -16.29 -10.05
N MET A 87 -4.65 -15.13 -10.70
CA MET A 87 -4.19 -15.03 -12.09
C MET A 87 -2.70 -15.33 -12.24
N LEU A 88 -1.89 -15.02 -11.24
CA LEU A 88 -0.46 -15.33 -11.20
C LEU A 88 -0.21 -16.85 -11.07
N GLY A 89 -1.14 -17.59 -10.49
CA GLY A 89 -1.02 -19.04 -10.35
C GLY A 89 0.25 -19.46 -9.62
N ASP A 90 1.11 -20.27 -10.27
CA ASP A 90 2.35 -20.78 -9.67
C ASP A 90 3.43 -19.68 -9.47
N ASP A 91 3.31 -18.54 -10.13
CA ASP A 91 4.23 -17.42 -9.96
C ASP A 91 3.97 -16.66 -8.65
N TYR A 92 2.75 -16.72 -8.10
CA TYR A 92 2.44 -16.15 -6.81
C TYR A 92 3.16 -16.91 -5.69
N GLY A 93 3.85 -16.17 -4.82
CA GLY A 93 4.67 -16.73 -3.75
C GLY A 93 6.09 -17.19 -4.19
N THR A 94 6.33 -17.33 -5.51
CA THR A 94 7.63 -17.75 -6.04
C THR A 94 8.38 -16.61 -6.74
N GLU A 95 7.73 -15.94 -7.67
CA GLU A 95 8.29 -14.83 -8.46
C GLU A 95 7.67 -13.49 -8.10
N VAL A 96 6.42 -13.50 -7.62
CA VAL A 96 5.64 -12.32 -7.29
C VAL A 96 5.04 -12.46 -5.90
N GLU A 97 5.20 -11.43 -5.07
CA GLU A 97 4.58 -11.32 -3.76
C GLU A 97 3.64 -10.11 -3.70
N ILE A 98 2.69 -10.16 -2.79
CA ILE A 98 1.78 -9.07 -2.48
C ILE A 98 2.01 -8.65 -1.03
N LEU A 99 1.96 -7.36 -0.77
CA LEU A 99 2.18 -6.79 0.54
C LEU A 99 1.17 -5.67 0.79
N THR A 100 0.55 -5.68 1.95
CA THR A 100 -0.32 -4.61 2.42
C THR A 100 0.30 -3.93 3.64
N ILE A 101 0.36 -2.59 3.63
CA ILE A 101 0.84 -1.79 4.77
C ILE A 101 -0.30 -0.89 5.22
N THR A 102 -0.58 -0.86 6.52
CA THR A 102 -1.65 -0.01 7.03
C THR A 102 -1.29 1.48 6.96
N VAL A 103 -2.32 2.32 6.80
CA VAL A 103 -2.25 3.77 6.97
C VAL A 103 -2.97 4.24 8.24
N ASP A 104 -3.41 3.29 9.09
CA ASP A 104 -4.15 3.56 10.33
C ASP A 104 -3.62 2.67 11.47
N PRO A 105 -2.35 2.81 11.91
CA PRO A 105 -1.77 1.96 12.94
C PRO A 105 -2.45 2.09 14.30
N TRP A 106 -3.17 3.16 14.53
CA TRP A 106 -3.91 3.39 15.78
C TRP A 106 -5.06 2.39 15.94
N THR A 107 -5.67 1.97 14.84
CA THR A 107 -6.74 0.95 14.82
C THR A 107 -6.22 -0.40 14.37
N ASP A 108 -5.34 -0.42 13.38
CA ASP A 108 -4.90 -1.61 12.66
C ASP A 108 -3.70 -2.27 13.36
N ASN A 109 -3.90 -2.79 14.57
CA ASN A 109 -2.92 -3.69 15.17
C ASN A 109 -2.95 -5.09 14.53
N SER A 110 -1.96 -5.92 14.83
CA SER A 110 -1.84 -7.28 14.26
C SER A 110 -3.14 -8.10 14.36
N SER A 111 -3.84 -8.03 15.50
CA SER A 111 -5.09 -8.79 15.70
C SER A 111 -6.21 -8.30 14.78
N VAL A 112 -6.34 -6.99 14.57
CA VAL A 112 -7.33 -6.39 13.67
C VAL A 112 -7.00 -6.75 12.22
N LEU A 113 -5.73 -6.65 11.81
CA LEU A 113 -5.27 -7.05 10.49
C LEU A 113 -5.49 -8.54 10.23
N HIS A 114 -5.22 -9.40 11.23
CA HIS A 114 -5.50 -10.84 11.15
C HIS A 114 -6.98 -11.11 10.88
N GLN A 115 -7.86 -10.45 11.64
CA GLN A 115 -9.31 -10.59 11.47
C GLN A 115 -9.77 -10.10 10.09
N TYR A 116 -9.24 -8.98 9.62
CA TYR A 116 -9.53 -8.42 8.30
C TYR A 116 -9.16 -9.40 7.17
N ARG A 117 -7.95 -9.95 7.24
CA ARG A 117 -7.41 -10.92 6.31
C ARG A 117 -8.26 -12.19 6.27
N GLU A 118 -8.54 -12.80 7.44
CA GLU A 118 -9.35 -14.02 7.55
C GLU A 118 -10.77 -13.84 7.02
N GLN A 119 -11.44 -12.72 7.35
CA GLN A 119 -12.80 -12.45 6.90
C GLN A 119 -12.92 -12.32 5.38
N ARG A 120 -11.85 -11.93 4.71
CA ARG A 120 -11.79 -11.74 3.25
C ARG A 120 -11.09 -12.84 2.51
N GLY A 121 -10.52 -13.83 3.21
CA GLY A 121 -9.77 -14.94 2.60
C GLY A 121 -8.50 -14.50 1.90
N LEU A 122 -7.84 -13.43 2.37
CA LEU A 122 -6.61 -12.92 1.79
C LEU A 122 -5.41 -13.74 2.28
N HIS A 123 -4.39 -13.91 1.43
CA HIS A 123 -3.30 -14.86 1.69
C HIS A 123 -1.90 -14.22 1.73
N TRP A 124 -1.79 -12.90 1.75
CA TRP A 124 -0.53 -12.16 1.82
C TRP A 124 -0.39 -11.40 3.14
N PRO A 125 0.83 -10.99 3.51
CA PRO A 125 1.08 -10.26 4.74
C PRO A 125 0.37 -8.90 4.77
N HIS A 126 -0.18 -8.58 5.93
CA HIS A 126 -0.74 -7.28 6.27
C HIS A 126 0.07 -6.72 7.42
N LEU A 127 0.75 -5.60 7.17
CA LEU A 127 1.76 -5.05 8.07
C LEU A 127 1.26 -3.83 8.82
N THR A 128 1.71 -3.74 10.06
CA THR A 128 1.55 -2.58 10.95
C THR A 128 2.86 -2.32 11.70
N GLY A 129 2.96 -1.17 12.37
CA GLY A 129 4.16 -0.79 13.12
C GLY A 129 3.89 0.40 14.02
N SER A 130 4.94 0.97 14.59
CA SER A 130 4.82 2.27 15.24
C SER A 130 4.52 3.36 14.20
N VAL A 131 3.89 4.45 14.64
CA VAL A 131 3.64 5.60 13.76
C VAL A 131 4.94 6.10 13.17
N GLU A 132 6.01 6.19 13.98
CA GLU A 132 7.32 6.65 13.55
C GLU A 132 7.90 5.80 12.40
N ASP A 133 7.84 4.46 12.52
CA ASP A 133 8.31 3.55 11.47
C ASP A 133 7.47 3.65 10.19
N LEU A 134 6.16 3.82 10.34
CA LEU A 134 5.23 3.91 9.22
C LEU A 134 5.30 5.26 8.51
N GLU A 135 5.53 6.37 9.23
CA GLU A 135 5.68 7.70 8.62
C GLU A 135 6.85 7.73 7.63
N ASP A 136 7.98 7.12 7.97
CA ASP A 136 9.13 7.04 7.07
C ASP A 136 8.78 6.25 5.80
N ILE A 137 8.04 5.15 5.94
CA ILE A 137 7.60 4.31 4.82
C ILE A 137 6.58 5.05 3.95
N TRP A 138 5.57 5.68 4.54
CA TRP A 138 4.59 6.47 3.79
C TRP A 138 5.25 7.60 3.00
N LEU A 139 6.25 8.26 3.60
CA LEU A 139 7.01 9.31 2.92
C LEU A 139 7.82 8.76 1.75
N GLU A 140 8.49 7.60 1.92
CA GLU A 140 9.30 6.98 0.88
C GLU A 140 8.46 6.51 -0.32
N PHE A 141 7.23 6.07 -0.07
CA PHE A 141 6.30 5.64 -1.12
C PHE A 141 5.37 6.75 -1.62
N ASP A 142 5.60 8.00 -1.23
CA ASP A 142 4.76 9.16 -1.57
C ASP A 142 3.27 8.93 -1.25
N VAL A 143 3.01 8.25 -0.14
CA VAL A 143 1.66 8.05 0.37
C VAL A 143 1.23 9.36 1.05
N GLY A 144 0.46 10.16 0.33
CA GLY A 144 -0.15 11.35 0.90
C GLY A 144 -1.21 10.94 1.92
N LEU A 145 -0.94 11.18 3.18
CA LEU A 145 -1.94 11.07 4.25
C LEU A 145 -2.44 12.48 4.54
N GLN A 146 -3.74 12.65 4.41
CA GLN A 146 -4.41 13.83 4.88
C GLN A 146 -5.37 13.39 6.00
N THR A 147 -4.91 13.57 7.23
CA THR A 147 -5.80 13.54 8.38
C THR A 147 -6.48 14.91 8.47
N TYR A 148 -7.78 14.95 8.59
CA TYR A 148 -8.48 16.21 8.87
C TYR A 148 -8.35 16.45 10.38
N ASP A 149 -7.28 17.15 10.74
CA ASP A 149 -6.90 17.44 12.11
C ASP A 149 -7.68 18.61 12.65
N THR A 150 -8.82 18.35 13.29
CA THR A 150 -9.27 19.19 14.38
C THR A 150 -8.81 18.52 15.66
N ASP A 151 -8.15 19.23 16.53
CA ASP A 151 -7.85 18.88 17.91
C ASP A 151 -8.79 19.76 18.75
N THR A 152 -9.97 19.21 19.08
CA THR A 152 -11.07 20.01 19.64
C THR A 152 -10.80 20.43 21.07
N ASP A 153 -10.08 19.61 21.85
CA ASP A 153 -9.77 19.90 23.26
C ASP A 153 -8.33 20.38 23.48
N GLY A 154 -7.48 20.31 22.45
CA GLY A 154 -6.12 20.89 22.49
C GLY A 154 -5.12 20.04 23.28
N ASP A 155 -5.36 18.75 23.43
CA ASP A 155 -4.50 17.82 24.16
C ASP A 155 -3.29 17.31 23.34
N GLY A 156 -3.24 17.67 22.05
CA GLY A 156 -2.18 17.29 21.11
C GLY A 156 -2.48 16.04 20.31
N ILE A 157 -3.63 15.39 20.53
CA ILE A 157 -4.13 14.28 19.74
C ILE A 157 -5.31 14.80 18.90
N SER A 158 -5.26 14.59 17.61
CA SER A 158 -6.35 15.04 16.72
C SER A 158 -7.63 14.23 16.95
N ASP A 159 -8.80 14.87 16.78
CA ASP A 159 -10.14 14.29 17.00
C ASP A 159 -10.31 12.92 16.33
N GLY A 160 -9.64 12.70 15.22
CA GLY A 160 -9.66 11.44 14.50
C GLY A 160 -8.95 10.28 15.21
N PHE A 161 -8.01 10.61 16.07
CA PHE A 161 -7.20 9.66 16.83
C PHE A 161 -7.52 9.71 18.33
N ASP A 162 -8.33 10.70 18.72
CA ASP A 162 -8.69 10.96 20.09
C ASP A 162 -9.93 10.16 20.51
N ALA A 163 -9.74 9.25 21.44
CA ALA A 163 -10.83 8.50 22.06
C ALA A 163 -11.58 9.31 23.15
N CYS A 164 -11.00 10.44 23.57
CA CYS A 164 -11.48 11.26 24.70
C CYS A 164 -11.57 12.74 24.32
N LEU A 165 -12.42 13.11 23.40
CA LEU A 165 -12.62 14.45 22.78
C LEU A 165 -12.90 15.63 23.77
N GLU A 166 -12.91 15.42 25.05
CA GLU A 166 -13.16 16.41 26.10
C GLU A 166 -12.13 16.31 27.24
N THR A 167 -10.87 15.99 26.91
CA THR A 167 -9.79 15.95 27.90
C THR A 167 -9.50 17.37 28.40
N PRO A 168 -9.39 17.59 29.71
CA PRO A 168 -9.12 18.92 30.26
C PRO A 168 -7.77 19.49 29.79
N GLU A 169 -7.76 20.78 29.40
CA GLU A 169 -6.54 21.48 28.96
C GLU A 169 -5.39 21.33 29.96
N GLY A 170 -4.27 20.75 29.48
CA GLY A 170 -3.03 20.56 30.25
C GLY A 170 -2.98 19.27 31.07
N GLU A 171 -3.94 18.37 30.90
CA GLU A 171 -3.85 17.01 31.42
C GLU A 171 -2.87 16.18 30.55
N GLU A 172 -2.04 15.34 31.17
CA GLU A 172 -1.21 14.39 30.44
C GLU A 172 -2.10 13.26 29.90
N VAL A 173 -2.02 13.02 28.59
CA VAL A 173 -2.83 12.02 27.88
C VAL A 173 -1.99 10.82 27.44
N ASP A 174 -2.68 9.69 27.21
CA ASP A 174 -2.08 8.55 26.52
C ASP A 174 -2.11 8.75 24.98
N ASN A 175 -1.61 7.76 24.25
CA ASN A 175 -1.57 7.81 22.77
C ASN A 175 -2.96 7.85 22.11
N ASN A 176 -4.03 7.74 22.86
CA ASN A 176 -5.40 7.80 22.39
C ASN A 176 -6.14 9.07 22.88
N GLY A 177 -5.42 10.08 23.39
CA GLY A 177 -6.02 11.31 23.86
C GLY A 177 -6.73 11.22 25.23
N CYS A 178 -6.65 10.08 25.91
CA CYS A 178 -7.33 9.92 27.20
C CYS A 178 -6.43 10.28 28.36
N GLY A 179 -6.93 11.14 29.26
CA GLY A 179 -6.21 11.59 30.45
C GLY A 179 -5.74 10.44 31.32
N LEU A 180 -4.46 10.47 31.71
CA LEU A 180 -3.86 9.41 32.53
C LEU A 180 -4.45 9.34 33.92
N GLU A 181 -5.01 10.42 34.45
CA GLU A 181 -5.67 10.47 35.74
C GLU A 181 -7.11 9.91 35.73
N THR A 182 -7.77 9.98 34.57
CA THR A 182 -9.17 9.54 34.40
C THR A 182 -9.29 8.02 34.29
N GLN A 183 -8.24 7.33 33.82
CA GLN A 183 -8.25 5.87 33.64
C GLN A 183 -8.37 5.07 34.95
N GLN A 184 -8.24 5.69 36.13
CA GLN A 184 -8.30 5.00 37.42
C GLN A 184 -9.74 4.84 37.99
N GLN A 185 -10.76 5.33 37.29
CA GLN A 185 -12.12 5.38 37.88
C GLN A 185 -13.23 4.65 37.12
N GLU A 186 -13.02 4.08 35.96
CA GLU A 186 -14.12 3.42 35.24
C GLU A 186 -13.82 2.00 34.77
N GLU A 187 -14.02 1.01 35.66
CA GLU A 187 -14.37 -0.35 35.23
C GLU A 187 -15.77 -0.30 34.57
N GLY A 188 -15.85 -0.21 33.26
CA GLY A 188 -17.09 -0.43 32.53
C GLY A 188 -17.48 0.53 31.41
N VAL A 189 -16.62 1.45 31.01
CA VAL A 189 -16.88 2.23 29.80
C VAL A 189 -16.60 1.36 28.59
N THR A 190 -17.67 0.90 27.93
CA THR A 190 -17.60 0.48 26.53
C THR A 190 -17.19 1.71 25.74
N VAL A 191 -15.92 1.76 25.33
CA VAL A 191 -15.43 2.72 24.36
C VAL A 191 -16.37 2.63 23.16
N LYS A 192 -17.24 3.60 23.00
CA LYS A 192 -18.01 3.77 21.79
C LYS A 192 -17.00 4.24 20.77
N HIS A 193 -16.42 3.31 20.04
CA HIS A 193 -15.77 3.64 18.80
C HIS A 193 -16.82 4.35 17.94
N HIS A 194 -16.72 5.67 17.84
CA HIS A 194 -17.51 6.42 16.90
C HIS A 194 -17.15 5.90 15.52
N PRO A 195 -18.11 5.38 14.75
CA PRO A 195 -17.82 5.02 13.37
C PRO A 195 -17.54 6.34 12.62
N LEU A 196 -16.28 6.54 12.22
CA LEU A 196 -15.90 7.52 11.20
C LEU A 196 -15.85 9.00 11.62
N ASP A 197 -15.26 9.35 12.76
CA ASP A 197 -15.00 10.76 13.07
C ASP A 197 -13.70 11.31 12.45
N TYR A 198 -12.87 10.46 11.84
CA TYR A 198 -11.77 10.91 11.01
C TYR A 198 -11.79 10.24 9.65
N TRP A 199 -11.50 11.02 8.65
CA TRP A 199 -11.32 10.57 7.28
C TRP A 199 -9.83 10.49 6.99
N VAL A 200 -9.33 9.30 6.68
CA VAL A 200 -8.00 9.14 6.11
C VAL A 200 -8.16 9.22 4.59
N ASP A 201 -7.77 10.35 4.02
CA ASP A 201 -7.63 10.47 2.57
C ASP A 201 -6.18 10.12 2.24
N HIS A 202 -5.99 9.04 1.52
CA HIS A 202 -4.67 8.61 1.12
C HIS A 202 -4.64 8.31 -0.38
N THR A 203 -3.47 8.42 -0.99
CA THR A 203 -3.26 7.98 -2.38
C THR A 203 -3.51 6.49 -2.49
N THR A 204 -4.54 6.12 -3.27
CA THR A 204 -4.93 4.72 -3.49
C THR A 204 -4.15 4.11 -4.65
N GLY A 205 -2.82 4.13 -4.56
CA GLY A 205 -1.95 3.51 -5.55
C GLY A 205 -1.58 2.07 -5.18
N THR A 206 -1.33 1.27 -6.21
CA THR A 206 -0.59 0.02 -6.08
C THR A 206 0.79 0.26 -6.65
N ILE A 207 1.83 0.00 -5.86
CA ILE A 207 3.21 0.23 -6.23
C ILE A 207 3.86 -1.10 -6.56
N ILE A 208 4.63 -1.15 -7.64
CA ILE A 208 5.35 -2.35 -8.03
C ILE A 208 6.85 -2.15 -7.80
N LEU A 209 7.43 -3.04 -7.02
CA LEU A 209 8.88 -3.13 -6.85
C LEU A 209 9.44 -4.21 -7.77
N ASP A 210 10.57 -3.93 -8.38
CA ASP A 210 11.32 -4.93 -9.15
C ASP A 210 12.08 -5.91 -8.25
N LYS A 211 12.77 -6.87 -8.84
CA LYS A 211 13.52 -7.89 -8.10
C LYS A 211 14.68 -7.37 -7.26
N GLU A 212 15.13 -6.15 -7.50
CA GLU A 212 16.11 -5.42 -6.70
C GLU A 212 15.45 -4.46 -5.70
N LEU A 213 14.16 -4.64 -5.42
CA LEU A 213 13.35 -3.83 -4.50
C LEU A 213 13.39 -2.33 -4.83
N ARG A 214 13.24 -1.98 -6.10
CA ARG A 214 13.16 -0.59 -6.57
C ARG A 214 11.76 -0.30 -7.11
N GLN A 215 11.23 0.86 -6.80
CA GLN A 215 9.94 1.32 -7.31
C GLN A 215 10.00 1.46 -8.84
N ARG A 216 8.99 0.89 -9.51
CA ARG A 216 8.84 0.92 -10.96
C ARG A 216 7.53 1.56 -11.41
N VAL A 217 6.48 1.44 -10.62
CA VAL A 217 5.12 1.96 -10.84
C VAL A 217 4.53 2.38 -9.53
#